data_9555cbc044ea2670ee2793d2017d06ca
#
_entry.id   9555cbc044ea2670ee2793d2017d06ca
#
_cell.length_a   1.000
_cell.length_b   1.000
_cell.length_c   1.000
_cell.angle_alpha   90.00
_cell.angle_beta   90.00
_cell.angle_gamma   90.00
#
_symmetry.space_group_name_H-M   'P 1'
#
loop_
_entity.id
_entity.type
_entity.pdbx_description
1 polymer ?
#
loop_
_entity_poly.entity_id
_entity_poly.type
_entity_poly.pdbx_seq_one_letter_code
_entity_poly.pdbx_strand_id
1 'polypeptide(L)'
;MPRLTLRIDFDGERAIGPGKIKLLELIDALGSISAAGRRMGMSYRRAWLLVDALNRCFREPLVASHAGGAHGGGAALTSSGCAVVRHYRAVEAAAHAAGEIHIEALAQALAEPGSGAGLGPRKGRPPSVGLPAGAEQ
;
A
#
# COMPACT_ATOMS: atom_id res chain seq x y z
N MET A 1 -14.32 12.17 -6.61
CA MET A 1 -13.63 11.36 -7.65
C MET A 1 -13.22 10.01 -7.09
N PRO A 2 -13.64 8.92 -7.71
CA PRO A 2 -13.17 7.60 -7.29
C PRO A 2 -11.65 7.51 -7.43
N ARG A 3 -11.05 6.76 -6.53
CA ARG A 3 -9.61 6.62 -6.49
C ARG A 3 -9.23 5.13 -6.46
N LEU A 4 -8.34 4.73 -7.34
CA LEU A 4 -7.79 3.39 -7.36
C LEU A 4 -6.56 3.35 -6.45
N THR A 5 -6.55 2.44 -5.49
CA THR A 5 -5.35 2.11 -4.73
C THR A 5 -5.04 0.65 -4.96
N LEU A 6 -3.78 0.31 -5.15
CA LEU A 6 -3.43 -1.06 -5.43
C LEU A 6 -2.22 -1.51 -4.61
N ARG A 7 -2.19 -2.80 -4.37
CA ARG A 7 -1.10 -3.48 -3.69
C ARG A 7 -0.53 -4.52 -4.64
N ILE A 8 0.78 -4.63 -4.68
CA ILE A 8 1.47 -5.65 -5.46
C ILE A 8 2.03 -6.67 -4.47
N ASP A 9 1.54 -7.89 -4.56
CA ASP A 9 2.04 -9.02 -3.79
C ASP A 9 3.02 -9.80 -4.65
N PHE A 10 4.30 -9.82 -4.26
CA PHE A 10 5.33 -10.52 -5.00
C PHE A 10 5.38 -12.00 -4.64
N ASP A 11 5.15 -12.29 -3.37
CA ASP A 11 5.09 -13.64 -2.82
C ASP A 11 4.32 -13.61 -1.49
N GLY A 12 4.40 -14.69 -0.69
CA GLY A 12 3.65 -14.80 0.56
C GLY A 12 3.92 -13.71 1.59
N GLU A 13 5.07 -13.06 1.54
CA GLU A 13 5.49 -12.10 2.57
C GLU A 13 5.85 -10.72 2.00
N ARG A 14 6.32 -10.66 0.77
CA ARG A 14 6.83 -9.43 0.18
C ARG A 14 5.77 -8.76 -0.67
N ALA A 15 5.44 -7.53 -0.32
CA ALA A 15 4.44 -6.73 -1.01
C ALA A 15 4.78 -5.25 -0.92
N ILE A 16 4.31 -4.48 -1.87
CA ILE A 16 4.31 -3.02 -1.79
C ILE A 16 2.91 -2.49 -2.07
N GLY A 17 2.59 -1.41 -1.40
CA GLY A 17 1.29 -0.77 -1.54
C GLY A 17 1.38 0.72 -1.24
N PRO A 18 0.23 1.41 -1.22
CA PRO A 18 0.22 2.87 -1.11
C PRO A 18 0.89 3.41 0.15
N GLY A 19 0.78 2.72 1.28
CA GLY A 19 1.40 3.16 2.54
C GLY A 19 2.92 3.15 2.50
N LYS A 20 3.50 2.05 2.04
CA LYS A 20 4.96 1.93 1.93
C LYS A 20 5.54 2.89 0.90
N ILE A 21 4.87 3.06 -0.21
CA ILE A 21 5.29 4.02 -1.24
C ILE A 21 5.21 5.45 -0.71
N LYS A 22 4.15 5.79 0.01
CA LYS A 22 4.02 7.12 0.63
C LYS A 22 5.13 7.37 1.64
N LEU A 23 5.49 6.37 2.43
CA LEU A 23 6.60 6.48 3.37
C LEU A 23 7.92 6.78 2.63
N LEU A 24 8.21 6.07 1.53
CA LEU A 24 9.40 6.32 0.72
C LEU A 24 9.41 7.74 0.15
N GLU A 25 8.30 8.18 -0.39
CA GLU A 25 8.16 9.54 -0.93
C GLU A 25 8.38 10.61 0.13
N LEU A 26 7.85 10.40 1.34
CA LEU A 26 8.03 11.34 2.45
C LEU A 26 9.47 11.35 2.97
N ILE A 27 10.14 10.21 3.00
CA ILE A 27 11.56 10.16 3.36
C ILE A 27 12.38 10.99 2.36
N ASP A 28 12.09 10.86 1.08
CA ASP A 28 12.76 11.63 0.04
C ASP A 28 12.50 13.14 0.20
N ALA A 29 11.26 13.51 0.45
CA ALA A 29 10.87 14.91 0.58
C ALA A 29 11.38 15.56 1.87
N LEU A 30 11.37 14.84 2.99
CA LEU A 30 11.68 15.37 4.31
C LEU A 30 13.12 15.08 4.76
N GLY A 31 13.80 14.15 4.09
CA GLY A 31 15.18 13.79 4.42
C GLY A 31 15.36 13.05 5.74
N SER A 32 14.29 12.46 6.29
CA SER A 32 14.32 11.86 7.62
C SER A 32 13.24 10.78 7.74
N ILE A 33 13.62 9.60 8.23
CA ILE A 33 12.69 8.52 8.56
C ILE A 33 11.76 8.96 9.69
N SER A 34 12.30 9.64 10.69
CA SER A 34 11.55 10.14 11.84
C SER A 34 10.46 11.14 11.40
N ALA A 35 10.83 12.11 10.60
CA ALA A 35 9.87 13.11 10.09
C ALA A 35 8.80 12.49 9.20
N ALA A 36 9.19 11.57 8.32
CA ALA A 36 8.25 10.85 7.47
C ALA A 36 7.25 10.02 8.29
N GLY A 37 7.74 9.30 9.28
CA GLY A 37 6.89 8.52 10.19
C GLY A 37 5.88 9.39 10.93
N ARG A 38 6.32 10.53 11.47
CA ARG A 38 5.41 11.48 12.13
C ARG A 38 4.34 12.01 11.19
N ARG A 39 4.71 12.32 9.97
CA ARG A 39 3.75 12.79 8.96
C ARG A 39 2.67 11.75 8.69
N MET A 40 3.00 10.47 8.81
CA MET A 40 2.06 9.37 8.62
C MET A 40 1.37 8.93 9.91
N GLY A 41 1.62 9.59 11.03
CA GLY A 41 1.00 9.24 12.31
C GLY A 41 1.54 7.96 12.93
N MET A 42 2.74 7.55 12.61
CA MET A 42 3.36 6.35 13.18
C MET A 42 4.57 6.69 14.06
N SER A 43 4.90 5.79 14.97
CA SER A 43 6.09 5.93 15.81
C SER A 43 7.36 5.82 14.94
N TYR A 44 8.46 6.37 15.44
CA TYR A 44 9.77 6.22 14.81
C TYR A 44 10.15 4.73 14.63
N ARG A 45 9.92 3.94 15.66
CA ARG A 45 10.20 2.51 15.63
C ARG A 45 9.46 1.80 14.50
N ARG A 46 8.16 2.10 14.33
CA ARG A 46 7.36 1.51 13.25
C ARG A 46 7.88 1.92 11.88
N ALA A 47 8.17 3.21 11.70
CA ALA A 47 8.72 3.72 10.45
C ALA A 47 10.07 3.05 10.14
N TRP A 48 10.95 2.93 11.13
CA TRP A 48 12.24 2.27 10.96
C TRP A 48 12.10 0.80 10.57
N LEU A 49 11.18 0.06 11.24
CA LEU A 49 10.93 -1.34 10.94
C LEU A 49 10.38 -1.53 9.52
N LEU A 50 9.51 -0.63 9.06
CA LEU A 50 9.00 -0.67 7.69
C LEU A 50 10.11 -0.42 6.66
N VAL A 51 10.98 0.54 6.91
CA VAL A 51 12.13 0.84 6.04
C VAL A 51 13.09 -0.34 6.02
N ASP A 52 13.41 -0.92 7.18
CA ASP A 52 14.27 -2.09 7.26
C ASP A 52 13.70 -3.27 6.47
N ALA A 53 12.41 -3.53 6.61
CA ALA A 53 11.73 -4.58 5.87
C ALA A 53 11.75 -4.32 4.35
N LEU A 54 11.54 -3.08 3.92
CA LEU A 54 11.63 -2.69 2.52
C LEU A 54 13.03 -2.92 1.95
N ASN A 55 14.06 -2.53 2.70
CA ASN A 55 15.44 -2.73 2.29
C ASN A 55 15.79 -4.22 2.13
N ARG A 56 15.15 -5.08 2.92
CA ARG A 56 15.35 -6.54 2.82
C ARG A 56 14.54 -7.19 1.70
N CYS A 57 13.46 -6.55 1.24
CA CYS A 57 12.62 -7.09 0.19
C CYS A 57 13.28 -7.04 -1.20
N PHE A 58 14.14 -6.07 -1.42
CA PHE A 58 14.74 -5.84 -2.73
C PHE A 58 16.23 -6.18 -2.71
N ARG A 59 16.79 -6.44 -3.87
CA ARG A 59 18.20 -6.77 -4.03
C ARG A 59 19.12 -5.66 -3.53
N GLU A 60 18.73 -4.40 -3.81
CA GLU A 60 19.45 -3.21 -3.38
C GLU A 60 18.63 -2.47 -2.31
N PRO A 61 19.26 -1.85 -1.32
CA PRO A 61 18.51 -1.06 -0.34
C PRO A 61 17.82 0.12 -1.04
N LEU A 62 16.60 0.42 -0.57
CA LEU A 62 15.81 1.52 -1.11
C LEU A 62 16.08 2.84 -0.40
N VAL A 63 16.47 2.76 0.87
CA VAL A 63 16.75 3.91 1.71
C VAL A 63 18.14 3.76 2.29
N ALA A 64 18.92 4.82 2.22
CA ALA A 64 20.21 4.93 2.89
C ALA A 64 20.11 6.00 3.96
N SER A 65 20.57 5.67 5.16
CA SER A 65 20.74 6.64 6.23
C SER A 65 22.17 7.14 6.21
N HIS A 66 22.38 8.37 6.64
CA HIS A 66 23.70 8.94 6.80
C HIS A 66 23.85 9.51 8.19
N ALA A 67 25.05 9.37 8.75
CA ALA A 67 25.38 9.95 10.04
C ALA A 67 25.29 11.48 9.92
N GLY A 68 24.63 12.09 10.91
CA GLY A 68 24.46 13.53 10.91
C GLY A 68 25.68 14.28 11.37
N GLY A 69 25.80 15.51 10.91
CA GLY A 69 26.64 16.53 11.50
C GLY A 69 25.91 17.17 12.69
N ALA A 70 25.98 18.48 12.79
CA ALA A 70 25.40 19.25 13.90
C ALA A 70 23.87 19.11 14.06
N HIS A 71 23.17 18.63 13.07
CA HIS A 71 21.71 18.51 13.07
C HIS A 71 21.19 17.07 13.10
N GLY A 72 22.03 16.10 13.46
CA GLY A 72 21.69 14.70 13.49
C GLY A 72 21.72 14.03 12.13
N GLY A 73 21.39 12.74 12.09
CA GLY A 73 21.38 11.95 10.86
C GLY A 73 20.19 12.22 9.98
N GLY A 74 20.35 11.89 8.72
CA GLY A 74 19.30 11.97 7.73
C GLY A 74 19.13 10.65 7.00
N ALA A 75 18.17 10.62 6.10
CA ALA A 75 17.92 9.51 5.21
C ALA A 75 17.47 10.03 3.84
N ALA A 76 17.80 9.25 2.83
CA ALA A 76 17.41 9.57 1.46
C ALA A 76 17.12 8.27 0.71
N LEU A 77 16.35 8.36 -0.35
CA LEU A 77 16.18 7.23 -1.26
C LEU A 77 17.48 7.00 -2.02
N THR A 78 17.80 5.74 -2.21
CA THR A 78 18.84 5.34 -3.17
C THR A 78 18.28 5.45 -4.59
N SER A 79 19.12 5.26 -5.60
CA SER A 79 18.63 5.17 -6.98
C SER A 79 17.62 4.04 -7.14
N SER A 80 17.82 2.91 -6.45
CA SER A 80 16.87 1.80 -6.42
C SER A 80 15.56 2.19 -5.76
N GLY A 81 15.60 2.94 -4.67
CA GLY A 81 14.40 3.46 -4.01
C GLY A 81 13.60 4.39 -4.91
N CYS A 82 14.26 5.29 -5.59
CA CYS A 82 13.63 6.17 -6.58
C CYS A 82 12.99 5.37 -7.72
N ALA A 83 13.67 4.33 -8.20
CA ALA A 83 13.16 3.46 -9.25
C ALA A 83 11.92 2.70 -8.82
N VAL A 84 11.91 2.16 -7.60
CA VAL A 84 10.75 1.44 -7.05
C VAL A 84 9.53 2.35 -6.96
N VAL A 85 9.69 3.56 -6.44
CA VAL A 85 8.59 4.53 -6.37
C VAL A 85 8.08 4.87 -7.77
N ARG A 86 8.98 5.16 -8.69
CA ARG A 86 8.62 5.49 -10.07
C ARG A 86 7.86 4.36 -10.75
N HIS A 87 8.33 3.12 -10.63
CA HIS A 87 7.67 1.97 -11.23
C HIS A 87 6.31 1.69 -10.61
N TYR A 88 6.20 1.79 -9.28
CA TYR A 88 4.90 1.62 -8.62
C TYR A 88 3.89 2.67 -9.10
N ARG A 89 4.29 3.94 -9.15
CA ARG A 89 3.42 5.01 -9.62
C ARG A 89 3.04 4.84 -11.09
N ALA A 90 3.93 4.28 -11.91
CA ALA A 90 3.64 3.96 -13.31
C ALA A 90 2.61 2.83 -13.42
N VAL A 91 2.71 1.79 -12.61
CA VAL A 91 1.71 0.71 -12.55
C VAL A 91 0.35 1.26 -12.14
N GLU A 92 0.33 2.08 -11.10
CA GLU A 92 -0.89 2.72 -10.60
C GLU A 92 -1.56 3.58 -11.68
N ALA A 93 -0.78 4.41 -12.37
CA ALA A 93 -1.29 5.25 -13.44
C ALA A 93 -1.81 4.43 -14.63
N ALA A 94 -1.11 3.39 -15.02
CA ALA A 94 -1.53 2.51 -16.10
C ALA A 94 -2.82 1.75 -15.75
N ALA A 95 -2.91 1.24 -14.53
CA ALA A 95 -4.10 0.55 -14.05
C ALA A 95 -5.31 1.49 -13.99
N HIS A 96 -5.11 2.71 -13.49
CA HIS A 96 -6.15 3.73 -13.45
C HIS A 96 -6.66 4.07 -14.86
N ALA A 97 -5.75 4.31 -15.79
CA ALA A 97 -6.12 4.64 -17.17
C ALA A 97 -6.88 3.49 -17.85
N ALA A 98 -6.40 2.26 -17.69
CA ALA A 98 -7.05 1.08 -18.28
C ALA A 98 -8.40 0.76 -17.62
N GLY A 99 -8.52 1.05 -16.32
CA GLY A 99 -9.72 0.75 -15.54
C GLY A 99 -10.74 1.88 -15.46
N GLU A 100 -10.45 3.05 -16.00
CA GLU A 100 -11.25 4.26 -15.79
C GLU A 100 -12.72 4.07 -16.15
N ILE A 101 -13.01 3.47 -17.28
CA ILE A 101 -14.39 3.24 -17.72
C ILE A 101 -15.15 2.31 -16.77
N HIS A 102 -14.46 1.32 -16.22
CA HIS A 102 -15.05 0.39 -15.25
C HIS A 102 -15.22 1.01 -13.88
N ILE A 103 -14.25 1.81 -13.44
CA ILE A 103 -14.33 2.55 -12.17
C ILE A 103 -15.53 3.51 -12.21
N GLU A 104 -15.72 4.21 -13.32
CA GLU A 104 -16.85 5.11 -13.50
C GLU A 104 -18.19 4.37 -13.46
N ALA A 105 -18.26 3.21 -14.13
CA ALA A 105 -19.46 2.37 -14.10
C ALA A 105 -19.79 1.91 -12.68
N LEU A 106 -18.77 1.52 -11.90
CA LEU A 106 -18.94 1.14 -10.51
C LEU A 106 -19.42 2.32 -9.65
N ALA A 107 -18.85 3.49 -9.88
CA ALA A 107 -19.24 4.71 -9.14
C ALA A 107 -20.71 5.07 -9.40
N GLN A 108 -21.17 4.91 -10.65
CA GLN A 108 -22.56 5.18 -11.01
C GLN A 108 -23.54 4.15 -10.43
N ALA A 109 -23.07 2.95 -10.12
CA ALA A 109 -23.88 1.92 -9.49
C ALA A 109 -24.04 2.10 -7.98
N LEU A 110 -23.30 3.05 -7.39
CA LEU A 110 -23.41 3.33 -5.94
C LEU A 110 -24.80 3.87 -5.59
N ALA A 111 -25.32 3.39 -4.47
CA ALA A 111 -26.52 3.96 -3.88
C ALA A 111 -26.20 5.30 -3.20
N GLU A 112 -27.21 6.15 -3.03
CA GLU A 112 -27.08 7.31 -2.16
C GLU A 112 -26.66 6.88 -0.74
N PRO A 113 -25.86 7.66 -0.03
CA PRO A 113 -25.47 7.31 1.33
C PRO A 113 -26.66 7.00 2.21
N GLY A 114 -26.65 5.79 2.81
CA GLY A 114 -27.71 5.33 3.71
C GLY A 114 -28.96 4.77 3.03
N SER A 115 -29.04 4.75 1.69
CA SER A 115 -30.22 4.27 0.94
C SER A 115 -30.00 2.91 0.26
N GLY A 116 -28.85 2.31 0.41
CA GLY A 116 -28.55 1.01 -0.23
C GLY A 116 -29.43 -0.10 0.32
N ALA A 117 -29.90 -0.98 -0.60
CA ALA A 117 -30.68 -2.15 -0.24
C ALA A 117 -29.76 -3.22 0.36
N GLY A 118 -29.80 -3.40 1.67
CA GLY A 118 -29.12 -4.49 2.33
C GLY A 118 -29.76 -5.83 2.02
N LEU A 119 -29.15 -6.90 2.48
CA LEU A 119 -29.81 -8.20 2.52
C LEU A 119 -31.01 -8.08 3.46
N GLY A 120 -32.20 -8.42 3.00
CA GLY A 120 -33.39 -8.42 3.82
C GLY A 120 -33.25 -9.29 5.09
N PRO A 121 -34.27 -9.31 5.96
CA PRO A 121 -34.22 -10.12 7.17
C PRO A 121 -33.86 -11.56 6.82
N ARG A 122 -32.92 -12.14 7.56
CA ARG A 122 -32.52 -13.54 7.35
C ARG A 122 -33.69 -14.46 7.59
N LYS A 123 -34.25 -15.04 6.54
CA LYS A 123 -35.16 -16.16 6.64
C LYS A 123 -34.34 -17.45 6.68
N GLY A 124 -34.05 -17.91 7.89
CA GLY A 124 -33.39 -19.19 8.07
C GLY A 124 -31.86 -19.17 7.90
N ARG A 125 -31.23 -20.13 8.56
CA ARG A 125 -29.80 -20.39 8.38
C ARG A 125 -29.59 -20.92 6.96
N PRO A 126 -28.67 -20.34 6.16
CA PRO A 126 -28.36 -20.94 4.87
C PRO A 126 -27.89 -22.38 5.10
N PRO A 127 -28.24 -23.31 4.20
CA PRO A 127 -27.71 -24.66 4.30
C PRO A 127 -26.20 -24.59 4.38
N SER A 128 -25.61 -25.28 5.34
CA SER A 128 -24.18 -25.44 5.43
C SER A 128 -23.75 -26.14 4.15
N VAL A 129 -23.10 -25.41 3.27
CA VAL A 129 -22.41 -26.04 2.16
C VAL A 129 -21.23 -26.76 2.78
N GLY A 130 -21.42 -28.05 3.03
CA GLY A 130 -20.32 -28.89 3.43
C GLY A 130 -19.27 -28.86 2.34
N LEU A 131 -18.04 -28.51 2.71
CA LEU A 131 -16.89 -28.70 1.82
C LEU A 131 -16.86 -30.18 1.45
N PRO A 132 -16.75 -30.51 0.16
CA PRO A 132 -16.62 -31.91 -0.23
C PRO A 132 -15.40 -32.51 0.48
N ALA A 133 -15.63 -33.63 1.15
CA ALA A 133 -14.55 -34.42 1.71
C ALA A 133 -13.63 -34.82 0.54
N GLY A 134 -12.42 -34.26 0.47
CA GLY A 134 -11.47 -34.54 -0.60
C GLY A 134 -10.64 -33.36 -1.05
N ALA A 135 -10.76 -32.18 -0.47
CA ALA A 135 -9.89 -31.03 -0.73
C ALA A 135 -8.63 -31.05 0.16
N GLU A 136 -8.16 -32.25 0.51
CA GLU A 136 -6.82 -32.42 1.07
C GLU A 136 -5.88 -32.78 -0.06
N GLN A 137 -5.27 -31.76 -0.64
CA GLN A 137 -3.96 -31.87 -1.30
C GLN A 137 -3.36 -30.49 -1.47
#